data_014fbaf8dd40cadb0faa03cbf1bdf60f
#
_entry.id   014fbaf8dd40cadb0faa03cbf1bdf60f
#
_cell.length_a   1.000
_cell.length_b   1.000
_cell.length_c   1.000
_cell.angle_alpha   90.00
_cell.angle_beta   90.00
_cell.angle_gamma   90.00
#
_symmetry.space_group_name_H-M   'P 1'
#
loop_
_entity.id
_entity.type
_entity.pdbx_description
1 polymer ?
#
loop_
_entity_poly.entity_id
_entity_poly.type
_entity_poly.pdbx_seq_one_letter_code
_entity_poly.pdbx_strand_id
1 'polypeptide(L)'
;MKSTKLVLGLLVLLMASAFTVTTSANWKLKEDAYSVTFKGGKVDGIIKVLNTSILFDEANPEQSKITALLDVSTINTGNGMMNKHAKSETGLNAKEFPVIKFESVAVTGNGGMFSAIGKLTIKGITKEIKLPFTFENKGAEGVFKGTFNIVTKDFNITRTGTPDVLEIALNIPVTNQ
;
A
#
# COMPACT_ATOMS: atom_id res chain seq x y z
N MET A 1 -82.51 -2.92 -1.01
CA MET A 1 -81.36 -3.16 -1.83
C MET A 1 -80.23 -2.28 -1.31
N LYS A 2 -79.28 -2.88 -0.56
CA LYS A 2 -78.10 -2.17 0.05
C LYS A 2 -76.89 -2.49 -0.79
N SER A 3 -76.31 -1.51 -1.47
CA SER A 3 -75.08 -1.64 -2.26
C SER A 3 -73.87 -1.44 -1.37
N THR A 4 -73.11 -2.50 -1.13
CA THR A 4 -71.87 -2.51 -0.39
C THR A 4 -70.75 -2.02 -1.34
N LYS A 5 -70.17 -0.84 -1.06
CA LYS A 5 -69.00 -0.32 -1.76
C LYS A 5 -67.73 -0.96 -1.18
N LEU A 6 -67.09 -1.76 -1.99
CA LEU A 6 -65.80 -2.38 -1.67
C LEU A 6 -64.69 -1.34 -1.90
N VAL A 7 -64.08 -0.83 -0.84
CA VAL A 7 -62.94 0.08 -0.92
C VAL A 7 -61.66 -0.80 -0.96
N LEU A 8 -61.07 -0.90 -2.13
CA LEU A 8 -59.82 -1.60 -2.36
C LEU A 8 -58.65 -0.66 -1.95
N GLY A 9 -58.16 -0.81 -0.75
CA GLY A 9 -56.98 -0.07 -0.27
C GLY A 9 -55.69 -0.58 -0.93
N LEU A 10 -55.14 0.22 -1.85
CA LEU A 10 -53.85 -0.03 -2.48
C LEU A 10 -52.73 0.31 -1.48
N LEU A 11 -52.17 -0.71 -0.82
CA LEU A 11 -51.01 -0.56 0.06
C LEU A 11 -49.76 -0.44 -0.83
N VAL A 12 -49.31 0.80 -1.08
CA VAL A 12 -48.04 1.07 -1.76
C VAL A 12 -46.93 0.87 -0.75
N LEU A 13 -46.26 -0.29 -0.81
CA LEU A 13 -45.08 -0.57 -0.02
C LEU A 13 -43.89 0.18 -0.63
N LEU A 14 -43.58 1.37 -0.09
CA LEU A 14 -42.33 2.09 -0.43
C LEU A 14 -41.16 1.29 0.10
N MET A 15 -40.48 0.49 -0.75
CA MET A 15 -39.17 -0.04 -0.44
C MET A 15 -38.17 1.13 -0.53
N ALA A 16 -37.87 1.74 0.59
CA ALA A 16 -36.73 2.64 0.72
C ALA A 16 -35.46 1.78 0.61
N SER A 17 -34.91 1.67 -0.60
CA SER A 17 -33.55 1.18 -0.79
C SER A 17 -32.61 2.19 -0.14
N ALA A 18 -32.12 1.88 1.05
CA ALA A 18 -31.03 2.62 1.67
C ALA A 18 -29.78 2.44 0.78
N PHE A 19 -29.49 3.44 -0.03
CA PHE A 19 -28.18 3.55 -0.66
C PHE A 19 -27.17 3.79 0.47
N THR A 20 -26.49 2.73 0.91
CA THR A 20 -25.30 2.89 1.73
C THR A 20 -24.22 3.48 0.83
N VAL A 21 -23.99 4.78 0.96
CA VAL A 21 -22.80 5.41 0.38
C VAL A 21 -21.61 4.89 1.20
N THR A 22 -20.97 3.86 0.70
CA THR A 22 -19.68 3.42 1.25
C THR A 22 -18.64 4.44 0.80
N THR A 23 -18.26 5.33 1.70
CA THR A 23 -17.13 6.23 1.45
C THR A 23 -15.87 5.47 1.73
N SER A 24 -15.01 5.35 0.71
CA SER A 24 -13.66 4.83 0.91
C SER A 24 -12.95 5.61 2.02
N ALA A 25 -12.43 4.91 3.00
CA ALA A 25 -11.78 5.55 4.14
C ALA A 25 -10.41 6.11 3.74
N ASN A 26 -10.13 7.33 4.18
CA ASN A 26 -8.84 7.98 4.05
C ASN A 26 -7.98 7.58 5.26
N TRP A 27 -6.91 6.85 5.02
CA TRP A 27 -6.03 6.33 6.07
C TRP A 27 -4.75 7.15 6.15
N LYS A 28 -4.45 7.66 7.35
CA LYS A 28 -3.22 8.39 7.64
C LYS A 28 -2.20 7.48 8.32
N LEU A 29 -0.96 7.51 7.85
CA LEU A 29 0.16 6.79 8.44
C LEU A 29 0.41 7.23 9.89
N LYS A 30 0.63 6.28 10.80
CA LYS A 30 1.16 6.52 12.15
C LYS A 30 2.68 6.61 12.08
N GLU A 31 3.21 7.83 12.04
CA GLU A 31 4.61 8.12 11.68
C GLU A 31 5.67 7.44 12.57
N ASP A 32 5.37 7.24 13.86
CA ASP A 32 6.33 6.67 14.81
C ASP A 32 6.22 5.15 14.98
N ALA A 33 5.28 4.51 14.26
CA ALA A 33 4.93 3.10 14.50
C ALA A 33 5.04 2.20 13.26
N TYR A 34 5.33 2.75 12.08
CA TYR A 34 5.47 1.96 10.86
C TYR A 34 6.89 1.41 10.68
N SER A 35 7.01 0.37 9.86
CA SER A 35 8.29 -0.09 9.35
C SER A 35 8.22 -0.52 7.89
N VAL A 36 9.24 -0.13 7.13
CA VAL A 36 9.54 -0.66 5.80
C VAL A 36 10.93 -1.23 5.86
N THR A 37 11.04 -2.55 5.78
CA THR A 37 12.31 -3.26 5.89
C THR A 37 12.66 -3.95 4.58
N PHE A 38 13.94 -4.15 4.33
CA PHE A 38 14.44 -4.96 3.23
C PHE A 38 15.46 -5.96 3.75
N LYS A 39 15.48 -7.15 3.16
CA LYS A 39 16.41 -8.22 3.52
C LYS A 39 16.79 -9.05 2.31
N GLY A 40 18.06 -9.43 2.21
CA GLY A 40 18.56 -10.37 1.22
C GLY A 40 19.99 -10.79 1.52
N GLY A 41 20.26 -12.10 1.52
CA GLY A 41 21.59 -12.63 1.86
C GLY A 41 22.06 -12.14 3.23
N LYS A 42 23.16 -11.38 3.24
CA LYS A 42 23.75 -10.76 4.44
C LYS A 42 23.39 -9.27 4.58
N VAL A 43 22.51 -8.77 3.76
CA VAL A 43 22.09 -7.37 3.74
C VAL A 43 20.67 -7.28 4.28
N ASP A 44 20.47 -6.43 5.27
CA ASP A 44 19.17 -6.04 5.78
C ASP A 44 19.18 -4.58 6.20
N GLY A 45 18.01 -4.00 6.33
CA GLY A 45 17.89 -2.61 6.74
C GLY A 45 16.46 -2.09 6.67
N ILE A 46 16.37 -0.80 6.91
CA ILE A 46 15.10 -0.04 6.90
C ILE A 46 15.21 1.16 5.96
N ILE A 47 14.07 1.63 5.50
CA ILE A 47 13.91 2.90 4.79
C ILE A 47 12.69 3.63 5.34
N LYS A 48 12.75 4.97 5.42
CA LYS A 48 11.62 5.75 5.92
C LYS A 48 10.69 6.17 4.78
N VAL A 49 9.40 6.19 5.11
CA VAL A 49 8.36 6.76 4.26
C VAL A 49 8.47 8.29 4.33
N LEU A 50 8.45 8.92 3.15
CA LEU A 50 8.43 10.37 3.02
C LEU A 50 6.99 10.89 3.00
N ASN A 51 6.10 10.17 2.30
CA ASN A 51 4.69 10.52 2.19
C ASN A 51 3.85 9.32 1.78
N THR A 52 2.58 9.29 2.21
CA THR A 52 1.58 8.32 1.75
C THR A 52 0.25 8.99 1.46
N SER A 53 -0.48 8.44 0.50
CA SER A 53 -1.90 8.67 0.30
C SER A 53 -2.57 7.30 0.21
N ILE A 54 -3.41 6.97 1.17
CA ILE A 54 -4.05 5.66 1.26
C ILE A 54 -5.57 5.87 1.33
N LEU A 55 -6.20 5.76 0.18
CA LEU A 55 -7.64 5.62 0.06
C LEU A 55 -7.93 4.11 -0.04
N PHE A 56 -8.50 3.52 1.00
CA PHE A 56 -8.74 2.08 1.02
C PHE A 56 -10.15 1.77 1.55
N ASP A 57 -10.87 0.97 0.80
CA ASP A 57 -12.17 0.42 1.16
C ASP A 57 -12.07 -1.12 1.16
N GLU A 58 -12.19 -1.71 2.35
CA GLU A 58 -12.14 -3.16 2.54
C GLU A 58 -13.31 -3.87 1.86
N ALA A 59 -14.48 -3.22 1.78
CA ALA A 59 -15.67 -3.76 1.16
C ALA A 59 -15.66 -3.63 -0.38
N ASN A 60 -14.99 -2.58 -0.91
CA ASN A 60 -14.87 -2.28 -2.33
C ASN A 60 -13.42 -1.98 -2.71
N PRO A 61 -12.53 -2.97 -2.62
CA PRO A 61 -11.08 -2.75 -2.79
C PRO A 61 -10.70 -2.20 -4.18
N GLU A 62 -11.51 -2.43 -5.21
CA GLU A 62 -11.30 -1.91 -6.57
C GLU A 62 -11.42 -0.37 -6.65
N GLN A 63 -12.03 0.28 -5.68
CA GLN A 63 -12.09 1.74 -5.56
C GLN A 63 -10.89 2.33 -4.82
N SER A 64 -10.03 1.47 -4.27
CA SER A 64 -8.89 1.89 -3.46
C SER A 64 -7.75 2.44 -4.31
N LYS A 65 -7.04 3.43 -3.76
CA LYS A 65 -5.82 4.01 -4.34
C LYS A 65 -4.76 4.16 -3.27
N ILE A 66 -3.58 3.63 -3.55
CA ILE A 66 -2.45 3.65 -2.63
C ILE A 66 -1.25 4.26 -3.33
N THR A 67 -0.70 5.31 -2.74
CA THR A 67 0.57 5.91 -3.16
C THR A 67 1.50 5.96 -1.97
N ALA A 68 2.76 5.59 -2.18
CA ALA A 68 3.82 5.71 -1.17
C ALA A 68 5.09 6.26 -1.80
N LEU A 69 5.70 7.21 -1.11
CA LEU A 69 7.01 7.79 -1.42
C LEU A 69 7.97 7.46 -0.28
N LEU A 70 9.14 6.92 -0.60
CA LEU A 70 10.17 6.57 0.38
C LEU A 70 11.42 7.39 0.10
N ASP A 71 12.05 7.91 1.17
CA ASP A 71 13.26 8.71 1.09
C ASP A 71 14.51 7.82 1.07
N VAL A 72 15.18 7.75 -0.09
CA VAL A 72 16.40 6.94 -0.29
C VAL A 72 17.53 7.41 0.63
N SER A 73 17.56 8.67 1.03
CA SER A 73 18.59 9.20 1.93
C SER A 73 18.55 8.57 3.33
N THR A 74 17.38 8.06 3.73
CA THR A 74 17.12 7.48 5.06
C THR A 74 17.50 6.01 5.18
N ILE A 75 17.93 5.38 4.08
CA ILE A 75 18.29 3.95 4.09
C ILE A 75 19.33 3.66 5.19
N ASN A 76 19.03 2.68 6.02
CA ASN A 76 19.88 2.32 7.16
C ASN A 76 19.97 0.80 7.31
N THR A 77 21.19 0.30 7.13
CA THR A 77 21.57 -1.12 7.28
C THR A 77 22.25 -1.40 8.62
N GLY A 78 22.27 -0.42 9.55
CA GLY A 78 23.06 -0.51 10.78
C GLY A 78 24.56 -0.33 10.56
N ASN A 79 25.04 -0.19 9.31
CA ASN A 79 26.45 -0.04 8.97
C ASN A 79 26.65 1.16 8.03
N GLY A 80 27.44 2.14 8.49
CA GLY A 80 27.66 3.39 7.76
C GLY A 80 28.30 3.21 6.38
N MET A 81 29.19 2.23 6.21
CA MET A 81 29.82 1.92 4.93
C MET A 81 28.78 1.32 3.96
N MET A 82 27.96 0.38 4.44
CA MET A 82 26.89 -0.21 3.63
C MET A 82 25.83 0.83 3.26
N ASN A 83 25.47 1.74 4.17
CA ASN A 83 24.58 2.86 3.88
C ASN A 83 25.13 3.75 2.75
N LYS A 84 26.43 4.04 2.78
CA LYS A 84 27.10 4.80 1.74
C LYS A 84 27.08 4.07 0.38
N HIS A 85 27.31 2.77 0.40
CA HIS A 85 27.23 1.92 -0.79
C HIS A 85 25.82 1.85 -1.36
N ALA A 86 24.79 1.64 -0.52
CA ALA A 86 23.40 1.60 -0.96
C ALA A 86 22.96 2.91 -1.64
N LYS A 87 23.48 4.05 -1.16
CA LYS A 87 23.15 5.39 -1.71
C LYS A 87 24.04 5.80 -2.89
N SER A 88 25.08 5.03 -3.24
CA SER A 88 26.00 5.35 -4.34
C SER A 88 25.34 5.21 -5.72
N GLU A 89 26.01 5.68 -6.75
CA GLU A 89 25.57 5.63 -8.16
C GLU A 89 25.28 4.18 -8.63
N THR A 90 26.13 3.21 -8.25
CA THR A 90 25.92 1.78 -8.57
C THR A 90 24.88 1.11 -7.68
N GLY A 91 24.53 1.73 -6.54
CA GLY A 91 23.40 1.38 -5.70
C GLY A 91 22.12 2.05 -6.18
N LEU A 92 21.43 2.75 -5.28
CA LEU A 92 20.15 3.46 -5.55
C LEU A 92 20.35 4.84 -6.19
N ASN A 93 21.59 5.36 -6.25
CA ASN A 93 21.90 6.69 -6.75
C ASN A 93 21.04 7.80 -6.12
N ALA A 94 21.10 7.89 -4.79
CA ALA A 94 20.26 8.80 -4.00
C ALA A 94 20.37 10.28 -4.39
N LYS A 95 21.49 10.68 -5.02
CA LYS A 95 21.71 12.05 -5.49
C LYS A 95 20.80 12.41 -6.67
N GLU A 96 20.61 11.49 -7.59
CA GLU A 96 19.82 11.66 -8.81
C GLU A 96 18.37 11.18 -8.60
N PHE A 97 18.19 10.10 -7.84
CA PHE A 97 16.92 9.47 -7.57
C PHE A 97 16.64 9.41 -6.06
N PRO A 98 16.30 10.56 -5.42
CA PRO A 98 16.14 10.63 -3.96
C PRO A 98 14.92 9.90 -3.44
N VAL A 99 13.98 9.51 -4.32
CA VAL A 99 12.69 8.93 -3.94
C VAL A 99 12.45 7.61 -4.66
N ILE A 100 12.01 6.59 -3.89
CA ILE A 100 11.33 5.40 -4.40
C ILE A 100 9.83 5.66 -4.35
N LYS A 101 9.10 5.34 -5.42
CA LYS A 101 7.68 5.59 -5.54
C LYS A 101 6.91 4.31 -5.85
N PHE A 102 5.79 4.10 -5.16
CA PHE A 102 4.79 3.11 -5.49
C PHE A 102 3.44 3.79 -5.75
N GLU A 103 2.74 3.38 -6.81
CA GLU A 103 1.38 3.80 -7.14
C GLU A 103 0.55 2.59 -7.54
N SER A 104 -0.52 2.31 -6.80
CA SER A 104 -1.44 1.24 -7.19
C SER A 104 -2.20 1.59 -8.47
N VAL A 105 -2.40 0.60 -9.33
CA VAL A 105 -3.25 0.63 -10.51
C VAL A 105 -4.58 -0.06 -10.22
N ALA A 106 -4.54 -1.15 -9.47
CA ALA A 106 -5.71 -1.90 -9.04
C ALA A 106 -5.45 -2.51 -7.66
N VAL A 107 -6.51 -2.60 -6.87
CA VAL A 107 -6.52 -3.34 -5.60
C VAL A 107 -7.65 -4.35 -5.65
N THR A 108 -7.37 -5.58 -5.26
CA THR A 108 -8.33 -6.69 -5.25
C THR A 108 -8.17 -7.51 -3.98
N GLY A 109 -9.19 -8.26 -3.60
CA GLY A 109 -9.15 -9.14 -2.43
C GLY A 109 -10.39 -9.05 -1.58
N ASN A 110 -10.44 -9.82 -0.52
CA ASN A 110 -11.50 -9.82 0.50
C ASN A 110 -11.03 -10.51 1.78
N GLY A 111 -11.86 -10.45 2.84
CA GLY A 111 -11.61 -11.20 4.05
C GLY A 111 -10.28 -10.88 4.75
N GLY A 112 -9.84 -9.64 4.68
CA GLY A 112 -8.58 -9.19 5.27
C GLY A 112 -7.33 -9.50 4.44
N MET A 113 -7.46 -10.20 3.29
CA MET A 113 -6.37 -10.52 2.36
C MET A 113 -6.56 -9.81 1.02
N PHE A 114 -5.60 -8.99 0.64
CA PHE A 114 -5.66 -8.12 -0.53
C PHE A 114 -4.39 -8.21 -1.36
N SER A 115 -4.48 -7.67 -2.57
CA SER A 115 -3.33 -7.51 -3.45
C SER A 115 -3.44 -6.19 -4.21
N ALA A 116 -2.40 -5.37 -4.15
CA ALA A 116 -2.25 -4.19 -4.99
C ALA A 116 -1.36 -4.52 -6.19
N ILE A 117 -1.87 -4.36 -7.40
CA ILE A 117 -1.08 -4.28 -8.61
C ILE A 117 -0.72 -2.82 -8.80
N GLY A 118 0.55 -2.51 -9.01
CA GLY A 118 0.98 -1.13 -9.08
C GLY A 118 2.36 -0.94 -9.72
N LYS A 119 2.68 0.31 -9.95
CA LYS A 119 3.95 0.75 -10.53
C LYS A 119 4.93 1.08 -9.40
N LEU A 120 6.02 0.33 -9.33
CA LEU A 120 7.15 0.61 -8.45
C LEU A 120 8.26 1.26 -9.26
N THR A 121 8.67 2.46 -8.87
CA THR A 121 9.78 3.20 -9.48
C THR A 121 10.94 3.24 -8.52
N ILE A 122 12.07 2.67 -8.91
CA ILE A 122 13.34 2.69 -8.17
C ILE A 122 14.42 3.14 -9.15
N LYS A 123 15.26 4.09 -8.76
CA LYS A 123 16.39 4.58 -9.59
C LYS A 123 15.95 4.97 -11.01
N GLY A 124 14.80 5.64 -11.14
CA GLY A 124 14.23 6.07 -12.41
C GLY A 124 13.57 4.95 -13.25
N ILE A 125 13.72 3.69 -12.87
CA ILE A 125 13.14 2.54 -13.59
C ILE A 125 11.81 2.16 -12.96
N THR A 126 10.77 2.05 -13.78
CA THR A 126 9.42 1.68 -13.34
C THR A 126 9.09 0.25 -13.76
N LYS A 127 8.64 -0.57 -12.83
CA LYS A 127 8.13 -1.92 -13.05
C LYS A 127 6.75 -2.08 -12.45
N GLU A 128 5.91 -2.85 -13.11
CA GLU A 128 4.68 -3.32 -12.49
C GLU A 128 5.00 -4.44 -11.50
N ILE A 129 4.47 -4.34 -10.31
CA ILE A 129 4.60 -5.35 -9.26
C ILE A 129 3.24 -5.73 -8.71
N LYS A 130 3.17 -6.93 -8.15
CA LYS A 130 2.06 -7.39 -7.32
C LYS A 130 2.50 -7.39 -5.87
N LEU A 131 1.84 -6.59 -5.04
CA LEU A 131 2.07 -6.45 -3.61
C LEU A 131 0.91 -7.10 -2.85
N PRO A 132 1.07 -8.34 -2.35
CA PRO A 132 0.10 -8.96 -1.46
C PRO A 132 0.17 -8.28 -0.10
N PHE A 133 -0.99 -8.05 0.52
CA PHE A 133 -1.06 -7.48 1.85
C PHE A 133 -2.29 -7.96 2.61
N THR A 134 -2.23 -7.88 3.93
CA THR A 134 -3.38 -8.01 4.82
C THR A 134 -3.74 -6.65 5.38
N PHE A 135 -5.02 -6.45 5.65
CA PHE A 135 -5.52 -5.30 6.38
C PHE A 135 -6.28 -5.77 7.63
N GLU A 136 -5.82 -5.33 8.78
CA GLU A 136 -6.41 -5.59 10.07
C GLU A 136 -7.18 -4.33 10.50
N ASN A 137 -8.51 -4.34 10.35
CA ASN A 137 -9.36 -3.23 10.71
C ASN A 137 -9.65 -3.24 12.23
N LYS A 138 -9.39 -2.12 12.89
CA LYS A 138 -9.63 -1.91 14.34
C LYS A 138 -10.53 -0.69 14.59
N GLY A 139 -11.44 -0.40 13.67
CA GLY A 139 -12.33 0.75 13.70
C GLY A 139 -11.62 2.05 13.27
N ALA A 140 -11.31 2.93 14.22
CA ALA A 140 -10.58 4.18 13.92
C ALA A 140 -9.10 3.95 13.56
N GLU A 141 -8.57 2.76 13.76
CA GLU A 141 -7.21 2.36 13.46
C GLU A 141 -7.19 1.14 12.56
N GLY A 142 -6.09 0.93 11.85
CA GLY A 142 -5.86 -0.26 11.04
C GLY A 142 -4.37 -0.54 10.88
N VAL A 143 -4.06 -1.73 10.40
CA VAL A 143 -2.68 -2.10 10.07
C VAL A 143 -2.62 -2.81 8.74
N PHE A 144 -1.87 -2.26 7.79
CA PHE A 144 -1.49 -2.97 6.57
C PHE A 144 -0.19 -3.72 6.80
N LYS A 145 -0.14 -5.00 6.42
CA LYS A 145 1.09 -5.81 6.44
C LYS A 145 1.26 -6.48 5.10
N GLY A 146 2.46 -6.46 4.56
CA GLY A 146 2.74 -7.08 3.27
C GLY A 146 4.20 -7.50 3.16
N THR A 147 4.43 -8.53 2.33
CA THR A 147 5.79 -8.97 1.99
C THR A 147 5.84 -9.30 0.51
N PHE A 148 6.86 -8.81 -0.18
CA PHE A 148 7.09 -9.07 -1.59
C PHE A 148 8.59 -9.01 -1.92
N ASN A 149 8.96 -9.57 -3.06
CA ASN A 149 10.34 -9.58 -3.52
C ASN A 149 10.56 -8.59 -4.65
N ILE A 150 11.74 -7.98 -4.67
CA ILE A 150 12.25 -7.23 -5.81
C ILE A 150 13.52 -7.89 -6.33
N VAL A 151 13.68 -7.92 -7.66
CA VAL A 151 14.93 -8.32 -8.32
C VAL A 151 15.74 -7.05 -8.54
N THR A 152 16.90 -6.95 -7.89
CA THR A 152 17.69 -5.70 -7.87
C THR A 152 18.21 -5.29 -9.25
N LYS A 153 18.53 -6.26 -10.09
CA LYS A 153 18.97 -6.04 -11.49
C LYS A 153 17.89 -5.38 -12.35
N ASP A 154 16.61 -5.64 -12.05
CA ASP A 154 15.48 -5.02 -12.77
C ASP A 154 15.43 -3.50 -12.61
N PHE A 155 16.09 -2.98 -11.58
CA PHE A 155 16.20 -1.55 -11.27
C PHE A 155 17.62 -1.01 -11.44
N ASN A 156 18.45 -1.70 -12.22
CA ASN A 156 19.84 -1.33 -12.47
C ASN A 156 20.65 -1.06 -11.19
N ILE A 157 20.40 -1.86 -10.14
CA ILE A 157 21.18 -1.86 -8.91
C ILE A 157 22.29 -2.91 -9.09
N THR A 158 23.48 -2.46 -9.48
CA THR A 158 24.57 -3.32 -9.93
C THR A 158 25.78 -3.34 -8.98
N ARG A 159 25.63 -2.72 -7.81
CA ARG A 159 26.69 -2.67 -6.79
C ARG A 159 27.12 -4.09 -6.39
N THR A 160 28.42 -4.38 -6.46
CA THR A 160 29.01 -5.65 -6.02
C THR A 160 28.63 -5.93 -4.57
N GLY A 161 28.15 -7.13 -4.28
CA GLY A 161 27.68 -7.54 -2.95
C GLY A 161 26.20 -7.22 -2.69
N THR A 162 25.51 -6.59 -3.64
CA THR A 162 24.04 -6.47 -3.56
C THR A 162 23.42 -7.84 -3.88
N PRO A 163 22.47 -8.33 -3.06
CA PRO A 163 21.74 -9.54 -3.35
C PRO A 163 20.91 -9.40 -4.65
N ASP A 164 20.78 -10.49 -5.41
CA ASP A 164 19.94 -10.49 -6.63
C ASP A 164 18.47 -10.24 -6.31
N VAL A 165 18.01 -10.71 -5.13
CA VAL A 165 16.64 -10.55 -4.65
C VAL A 165 16.66 -9.94 -3.26
N LEU A 166 15.82 -8.94 -3.05
CA LEU A 166 15.49 -8.37 -1.74
C LEU A 166 14.04 -8.66 -1.41
N GLU A 167 13.80 -9.25 -0.26
CA GLU A 167 12.49 -9.32 0.36
C GLU A 167 12.20 -7.97 1.03
N ILE A 168 11.06 -7.41 0.72
CA ILE A 168 10.55 -6.17 1.32
C ILE A 168 9.40 -6.53 2.24
N ALA A 169 9.46 -6.13 3.49
CA ALA A 169 8.37 -6.31 4.44
C ALA A 169 7.83 -4.97 4.93
N LEU A 170 6.52 -4.87 4.95
CA LEU A 170 5.76 -3.67 5.30
C LEU A 170 4.96 -3.94 6.57
N ASN A 171 5.02 -3.03 7.54
CA ASN A 171 4.10 -2.95 8.66
C ASN A 171 3.67 -1.48 8.79
N ILE A 172 2.46 -1.17 8.39
CA ILE A 172 1.97 0.19 8.18
C ILE A 172 0.71 0.41 9.02
N PRO A 173 0.87 0.75 10.30
CA PRO A 173 -0.25 1.17 11.14
C PRO A 173 -0.77 2.54 10.69
N VAL A 174 -2.09 2.67 10.68
CA VAL A 174 -2.80 3.84 10.17
C VAL A 174 -3.97 4.22 11.07
N THR A 175 -4.44 5.46 10.93
CA THR A 175 -5.67 5.97 11.53
C THR A 175 -6.62 6.44 10.44
N ASN A 176 -7.92 6.21 10.64
CA ASN A 176 -8.96 6.73 9.76
C ASN A 176 -9.10 8.25 9.99
N GLN A 177 -9.28 9.02 8.89
CA GLN A 177 -9.51 10.48 8.92
C GLN A 177 -10.97 10.82 8.68
#